data_ab04cc0f0abbe56db1810968059bbd27
#
_entry.id   ab04cc0f0abbe56db1810968059bbd27
#
_cell.length_a   1.000
_cell.length_b   1.000
_cell.length_c   1.000
_cell.angle_alpha   90.00
_cell.angle_beta   90.00
_cell.angle_gamma   90.00
#
_symmetry.space_group_name_H-M   'P 1'
#
loop_
_entity.id
_entity.type
_entity.pdbx_description
1 polymer ?
#
loop_
_entity_poly.entity_id
_entity_poly.type
_entity_poly.pdbx_seq_one_letter_code
_entity_poly.pdbx_strand_id
1 'polypeptide(L)'
;MEYKETVKKVIAEVCRLLLGVVFIFSGTVKAVDPMGGAIKIGDYLTSFGLDKLQPFTVLISFNLSVLEFMLGVCMLLGVYRRYTTFLTLLMMSFMTPLTLYLAIFNPVSDCGCFGDALVISNWQTFYKNVVLLAAAIYVFIHNQRLLQGYTYHVYWFVALWAYVFAIGFAYRNYNHLPILDFRPYKLGANIPALMSIPEGAPEDEYAYSFIYEKDGVQKEFSLENAPADDSTWTFVDSKTKLIKQGYVPPVTTFHIYNENDADVTDELLNDPKGLFLLIAPRLENADDERIDEINNVYDYALENGLGFYCVTGSSADAIATWSDNTGAEYPFLMADDVLLKTIIRSNPGLVLLKKGTILMKWHYNDIPQEEDLKTIVNGYLEGNTDWKAKEDARLITNLLSFTVPLLLVWGYDALRNRRRRKGKESE
;
A
#
# COMPACT_ATOMS: atom_id res chain seq x y z
N MET A 1 -11.66 -24.52 -40.24
CA MET A 1 -10.72 -24.99 -39.18
C MET A 1 -9.80 -23.88 -38.76
N GLU A 2 -9.23 -23.13 -39.69
CA GLU A 2 -8.27 -22.00 -39.48
C GLU A 2 -8.85 -20.86 -38.64
N TYR A 3 -10.09 -20.43 -38.88
CA TYR A 3 -10.76 -19.40 -38.10
C TYR A 3 -10.85 -19.72 -36.58
N LYS A 4 -11.21 -20.96 -36.24
CA LYS A 4 -11.29 -21.39 -34.82
C LYS A 4 -9.94 -21.36 -34.13
N GLU A 5 -8.87 -21.70 -34.84
CA GLU A 5 -7.50 -21.67 -34.29
C GLU A 5 -7.02 -20.23 -34.09
N THR A 6 -7.37 -19.32 -35.02
CA THR A 6 -7.05 -17.88 -34.89
C THR A 6 -7.78 -17.28 -33.68
N VAL A 7 -9.06 -17.59 -33.48
CA VAL A 7 -9.85 -17.11 -32.32
C VAL A 7 -9.23 -17.60 -31.01
N LYS A 8 -8.84 -18.87 -30.88
CA LYS A 8 -8.18 -19.40 -29.68
C LYS A 8 -6.88 -18.69 -29.38
N LYS A 9 -6.08 -18.39 -30.41
CA LYS A 9 -4.81 -17.65 -30.27
C LYS A 9 -5.08 -16.24 -29.76
N VAL A 10 -6.04 -15.52 -30.34
CA VAL A 10 -6.39 -14.15 -29.91
C VAL A 10 -6.85 -14.13 -28.44
N ILE A 11 -7.75 -15.07 -28.05
CA ILE A 11 -8.21 -15.16 -26.66
C ILE A 11 -7.02 -15.45 -25.72
N ALA A 12 -6.11 -16.37 -26.11
CA ALA A 12 -4.94 -16.69 -25.29
C ALA A 12 -4.02 -15.46 -25.09
N GLU A 13 -3.84 -14.65 -26.15
CA GLU A 13 -3.04 -13.42 -26.06
C GLU A 13 -3.71 -12.36 -25.20
N VAL A 14 -5.03 -12.17 -25.30
CA VAL A 14 -5.78 -11.24 -24.45
C VAL A 14 -5.68 -11.65 -22.99
N CYS A 15 -5.89 -12.93 -22.68
CA CYS A 15 -5.73 -13.46 -21.32
C CYS A 15 -4.30 -13.30 -20.81
N ARG A 16 -3.29 -13.53 -21.66
CA ARG A 16 -1.87 -13.35 -21.35
C ARG A 16 -1.56 -11.90 -20.98
N LEU A 17 -2.01 -10.95 -21.80
CA LEU A 17 -1.81 -9.53 -21.55
C LEU A 17 -2.52 -9.10 -20.25
N LEU A 18 -3.75 -9.53 -20.03
CA LEU A 18 -4.49 -9.25 -18.79
C LEU A 18 -3.71 -9.74 -17.57
N LEU A 19 -3.30 -11.01 -17.56
CA LEU A 19 -2.53 -11.58 -16.45
C LEU A 19 -1.19 -10.86 -16.26
N GLY A 20 -0.47 -10.61 -17.36
CA GLY A 20 0.82 -9.91 -17.31
C GLY A 20 0.71 -8.52 -16.68
N VAL A 21 -0.26 -7.71 -17.12
CA VAL A 21 -0.48 -6.36 -16.60
C VAL A 21 -0.89 -6.38 -15.13
N VAL A 22 -1.85 -7.26 -14.75
CA VAL A 22 -2.33 -7.35 -13.36
C VAL A 22 -1.21 -7.79 -12.42
N PHE A 23 -0.38 -8.77 -12.82
CA PHE A 23 0.73 -9.26 -12.00
C PHE A 23 1.86 -8.22 -11.88
N ILE A 24 2.20 -7.49 -12.96
CA ILE A 24 3.15 -6.38 -12.89
C ILE A 24 2.63 -5.31 -11.93
N PHE A 25 1.38 -4.89 -12.09
CA PHE A 25 0.78 -3.87 -11.23
C PHE A 25 0.78 -4.31 -9.77
N SER A 26 0.28 -5.52 -9.47
CA SER A 26 0.23 -6.07 -8.12
C SER A 26 1.62 -6.18 -7.48
N GLY A 27 2.60 -6.74 -8.22
CA GLY A 27 3.97 -6.87 -7.75
C GLY A 27 4.66 -5.52 -7.55
N THR A 28 4.42 -4.53 -8.45
CA THR A 28 4.98 -3.18 -8.32
C THR A 28 4.45 -2.48 -7.08
N VAL A 29 3.13 -2.47 -6.87
CA VAL A 29 2.52 -1.78 -5.71
C VAL A 29 3.02 -2.39 -4.39
N LYS A 30 3.12 -3.72 -4.30
CA LYS A 30 3.69 -4.38 -3.12
C LYS A 30 5.19 -4.11 -2.94
N ALA A 31 5.94 -3.96 -4.05
CA ALA A 31 7.35 -3.58 -3.99
C ALA A 31 7.58 -2.10 -3.65
N VAL A 32 6.56 -1.24 -3.86
CA VAL A 32 6.54 0.16 -3.39
C VAL A 32 6.37 0.23 -1.88
N ASP A 33 5.50 -0.59 -1.27
CA ASP A 33 5.30 -0.64 0.18
C ASP A 33 5.45 -2.08 0.72
N PRO A 34 6.69 -2.61 0.84
CA PRO A 34 6.93 -3.95 1.39
C PRO A 34 6.49 -4.08 2.85
N MET A 35 6.59 -3.01 3.64
CA MET A 35 6.13 -3.00 5.04
C MET A 35 4.62 -3.08 5.15
N GLY A 36 3.87 -2.35 4.32
CA GLY A 36 2.41 -2.49 4.26
C GLY A 36 2.00 -3.91 3.89
N GLY A 37 2.70 -4.53 2.94
CA GLY A 37 2.54 -5.95 2.62
C GLY A 37 2.83 -6.88 3.81
N ALA A 38 3.89 -6.61 4.57
CA ALA A 38 4.26 -7.39 5.76
C ALA A 38 3.21 -7.28 6.87
N ILE A 39 2.67 -6.07 7.13
CA ILE A 39 1.59 -5.84 8.10
C ILE A 39 0.35 -6.66 7.72
N LYS A 40 -0.09 -6.59 6.46
CA LYS A 40 -1.25 -7.37 5.98
C LYS A 40 -1.04 -8.89 6.09
N ILE A 41 0.16 -9.37 5.78
CA ILE A 41 0.51 -10.79 5.97
C ILE A 41 0.46 -11.14 7.45
N GLY A 42 0.92 -10.26 8.34
CA GLY A 42 0.83 -10.41 9.79
C GLY A 42 -0.62 -10.56 10.26
N ASP A 43 -1.52 -9.71 9.79
CA ASP A 43 -2.95 -9.78 10.09
C ASP A 43 -3.55 -11.14 9.67
N TYR A 44 -3.15 -11.66 8.49
CA TYR A 44 -3.56 -13.00 8.06
C TYR A 44 -3.02 -14.09 8.97
N LEU A 45 -1.74 -14.04 9.32
CA LEU A 45 -1.13 -15.05 10.17
C LEU A 45 -1.80 -15.09 11.55
N THR A 46 -2.09 -13.92 12.14
CA THR A 46 -2.85 -13.83 13.39
C THR A 46 -4.26 -14.37 13.25
N SER A 47 -4.96 -14.02 12.18
CA SER A 47 -6.33 -14.50 11.92
C SER A 47 -6.41 -16.02 11.73
N PHE A 48 -5.32 -16.65 11.26
CA PHE A 48 -5.20 -18.11 11.12
C PHE A 48 -4.56 -18.80 12.33
N GLY A 49 -4.21 -18.07 13.40
CA GLY A 49 -3.52 -18.61 14.58
C GLY A 49 -2.09 -19.07 14.29
N LEU A 50 -1.44 -18.46 13.30
CA LEU A 50 -0.08 -18.76 12.85
C LEU A 50 0.95 -17.73 13.35
N ASP A 51 0.78 -17.20 14.56
CA ASP A 51 1.60 -16.12 15.13
C ASP A 51 3.10 -16.42 15.17
N LYS A 52 3.48 -17.70 15.23
CA LYS A 52 4.89 -18.13 15.17
C LYS A 52 5.60 -17.75 13.86
N LEU A 53 4.85 -17.45 12.80
CA LEU A 53 5.39 -17.03 11.50
C LEU A 53 5.52 -15.51 11.36
N GLN A 54 5.09 -14.73 12.36
CA GLN A 54 5.21 -13.26 12.37
C GLN A 54 6.61 -12.74 12.02
N PRO A 55 7.73 -13.30 12.50
CA PRO A 55 9.07 -12.84 12.15
C PRO A 55 9.40 -12.96 10.64
N PHE A 56 8.63 -13.74 9.88
CA PHE A 56 8.87 -13.96 8.46
C PHE A 56 8.00 -13.07 7.54
N THR A 57 7.14 -12.22 8.10
CA THR A 57 6.19 -11.40 7.32
C THR A 57 6.86 -10.51 6.29
N VAL A 58 7.96 -9.85 6.66
CA VAL A 58 8.76 -9.02 5.75
C VAL A 58 9.35 -9.86 4.63
N LEU A 59 9.97 -11.00 4.95
CA LEU A 59 10.55 -11.91 3.96
C LEU A 59 9.49 -12.43 2.98
N ILE A 60 8.31 -12.80 3.48
CA ILE A 60 7.19 -13.27 2.66
C ILE A 60 6.69 -12.14 1.75
N SER A 61 6.55 -10.91 2.28
CA SER A 61 6.12 -9.74 1.51
C SER A 61 7.07 -9.44 0.34
N PHE A 62 8.38 -9.43 0.61
CA PHE A 62 9.39 -9.26 -0.44
C PHE A 62 9.31 -10.33 -1.52
N ASN A 63 9.31 -11.61 -1.12
CA ASN A 63 9.26 -12.70 -2.10
C ASN A 63 7.97 -12.70 -2.92
N LEU A 64 6.84 -12.37 -2.31
CA LEU A 64 5.56 -12.29 -3.00
C LEU A 64 5.55 -11.17 -4.05
N SER A 65 6.01 -9.96 -3.69
CA SER A 65 6.08 -8.83 -4.61
C SER A 65 7.02 -9.09 -5.79
N VAL A 66 8.21 -9.63 -5.53
CA VAL A 66 9.21 -9.97 -6.55
C VAL A 66 8.72 -11.07 -7.47
N LEU A 67 8.10 -12.12 -6.93
CA LEU A 67 7.54 -13.22 -7.71
C LEU A 67 6.40 -12.75 -8.62
N GLU A 68 5.47 -11.97 -8.10
CA GLU A 68 4.38 -11.39 -8.90
C GLU A 68 4.91 -10.53 -10.04
N PHE A 69 5.82 -9.60 -9.74
CA PHE A 69 6.42 -8.74 -10.76
C PHE A 69 7.14 -9.55 -11.84
N MET A 70 8.01 -10.47 -11.45
CA MET A 70 8.77 -11.32 -12.39
C MET A 70 7.84 -12.17 -13.25
N LEU A 71 6.82 -12.81 -12.66
CA LEU A 71 5.83 -13.60 -13.42
C LEU A 71 5.05 -12.72 -14.39
N GLY A 72 4.65 -11.52 -13.97
CA GLY A 72 3.97 -10.55 -14.82
C GLY A 72 4.82 -10.15 -16.04
N VAL A 73 6.09 -9.81 -15.83
CA VAL A 73 7.05 -9.46 -16.89
C VAL A 73 7.27 -10.65 -17.84
N CYS A 74 7.55 -11.84 -17.30
CA CYS A 74 7.76 -13.05 -18.11
C CYS A 74 6.50 -13.41 -18.91
N MET A 75 5.31 -13.22 -18.33
CA MET A 75 4.02 -13.43 -18.99
C MET A 75 3.86 -12.43 -20.14
N LEU A 76 4.06 -11.13 -19.88
CA LEU A 76 3.88 -10.06 -20.85
C LEU A 76 4.85 -10.22 -22.06
N LEU A 77 6.09 -10.64 -21.78
CA LEU A 77 7.13 -10.81 -22.81
C LEU A 77 7.17 -12.21 -23.45
N GLY A 78 6.36 -13.15 -22.96
CA GLY A 78 6.27 -14.52 -23.48
C GLY A 78 7.54 -15.35 -23.22
N VAL A 79 8.22 -15.07 -22.10
CA VAL A 79 9.46 -15.73 -21.68
C VAL A 79 9.12 -16.97 -20.84
N TYR A 80 9.83 -18.09 -21.07
CA TYR A 80 9.61 -19.37 -20.38
C TYR A 80 8.12 -19.79 -20.29
N ARG A 81 7.36 -19.63 -21.37
CA ARG A 81 5.89 -19.75 -21.42
C ARG A 81 5.31 -20.89 -20.59
N ARG A 82 5.88 -22.11 -20.67
CA ARG A 82 5.39 -23.27 -19.93
C ARG A 82 5.53 -23.09 -18.41
N TYR A 83 6.66 -22.63 -17.95
CA TYR A 83 6.94 -22.44 -16.52
C TYR A 83 6.18 -21.23 -15.97
N THR A 84 6.18 -20.12 -16.70
CA THR A 84 5.50 -18.90 -16.30
C THR A 84 4.00 -19.13 -16.17
N THR A 85 3.36 -19.77 -17.17
CA THR A 85 1.92 -20.06 -17.11
C THR A 85 1.57 -21.06 -16.02
N PHE A 86 2.43 -22.05 -15.75
CA PHE A 86 2.23 -23.00 -14.65
C PHE A 86 2.32 -22.31 -13.28
N LEU A 87 3.35 -21.50 -13.05
CA LEU A 87 3.52 -20.79 -11.78
C LEU A 87 2.41 -19.76 -11.54
N THR A 88 1.98 -19.06 -12.59
CA THR A 88 0.84 -18.14 -12.52
C THR A 88 -0.45 -18.89 -12.17
N LEU A 89 -0.68 -20.06 -12.78
CA LEU A 89 -1.84 -20.90 -12.47
C LEU A 89 -1.78 -21.40 -11.03
N LEU A 90 -0.61 -21.88 -10.56
CA LEU A 90 -0.41 -22.33 -9.19
C LEU A 90 -0.74 -21.20 -8.19
N MET A 91 -0.21 -20.00 -8.45
CA MET A 91 -0.46 -18.84 -7.60
C MET A 91 -1.93 -18.46 -7.57
N MET A 92 -2.61 -18.40 -8.72
CA MET A 92 -4.04 -18.11 -8.78
C MET A 92 -4.90 -19.20 -8.14
N SER A 93 -4.48 -20.46 -8.22
CA SER A 93 -5.16 -21.59 -7.57
C SER A 93 -5.07 -21.53 -6.04
N PHE A 94 -4.04 -20.89 -5.49
CA PHE A 94 -3.92 -20.61 -4.06
C PHE A 94 -4.71 -19.34 -3.67
N MET A 95 -4.53 -18.25 -4.43
CA MET A 95 -5.12 -16.96 -4.09
C MET A 95 -6.65 -16.93 -4.22
N THR A 96 -7.23 -17.68 -5.15
CA THR A 96 -8.70 -17.66 -5.34
C THR A 96 -9.46 -18.27 -4.14
N PRO A 97 -9.13 -19.47 -3.62
CA PRO A 97 -9.73 -19.98 -2.39
C PRO A 97 -9.48 -19.11 -1.17
N LEU A 98 -8.26 -18.54 -1.05
CA LEU A 98 -7.94 -17.63 0.04
C LEU A 98 -8.87 -16.41 0.03
N THR A 99 -9.05 -15.77 -1.14
CA THR A 99 -9.94 -14.59 -1.24
C THR A 99 -11.42 -14.95 -1.07
N LEU A 100 -11.85 -16.18 -1.37
CA LEU A 100 -13.18 -16.67 -1.03
C LEU A 100 -13.35 -16.75 0.50
N TYR A 101 -12.37 -17.32 1.20
CA TYR A 101 -12.37 -17.36 2.65
C TYR A 101 -12.49 -15.95 3.26
N LEU A 102 -11.67 -15.00 2.77
CA LEU A 102 -11.71 -13.61 3.21
C LEU A 102 -13.09 -12.95 2.93
N ALA A 103 -13.72 -13.26 1.78
CA ALA A 103 -15.03 -12.72 1.43
C ALA A 103 -16.16 -13.25 2.34
N ILE A 104 -16.07 -14.52 2.76
CA ILE A 104 -17.11 -15.16 3.60
C ILE A 104 -16.94 -14.77 5.06
N PHE A 105 -15.73 -14.87 5.62
CA PHE A 105 -15.48 -14.71 7.06
C PHE A 105 -15.06 -13.31 7.44
N ASN A 106 -14.62 -12.48 6.49
CA ASN A 106 -14.19 -11.08 6.66
C ASN A 106 -13.22 -10.85 7.85
N PRO A 107 -12.19 -11.68 8.04
CA PRO A 107 -11.27 -11.58 9.17
C PRO A 107 -10.36 -10.34 9.09
N VAL A 108 -10.21 -9.76 7.90
CA VAL A 108 -9.47 -8.52 7.61
C VAL A 108 -10.30 -7.64 6.68
N SER A 109 -10.14 -6.33 6.80
CA SER A 109 -10.94 -5.32 6.08
C SER A 109 -10.82 -5.43 4.56
N ASP A 110 -9.64 -5.75 4.06
CA ASP A 110 -9.33 -5.90 2.64
C ASP A 110 -8.19 -6.93 2.42
N CYS A 111 -8.13 -7.48 1.21
CA CYS A 111 -7.14 -8.50 0.85
C CYS A 111 -5.70 -7.95 0.68
N GLY A 112 -5.49 -6.63 0.55
CA GLY A 112 -4.17 -6.05 0.27
C GLY A 112 -3.54 -6.46 -1.07
N CYS A 113 -4.31 -7.06 -2.01
CA CYS A 113 -3.78 -7.53 -3.29
C CYS A 113 -3.13 -6.41 -4.12
N PHE A 114 -3.62 -5.19 -3.99
CA PHE A 114 -3.11 -3.99 -4.65
C PHE A 114 -2.63 -2.94 -3.63
N GLY A 115 -2.28 -3.37 -2.41
CA GLY A 115 -1.87 -2.49 -1.32
C GLY A 115 -2.83 -1.31 -1.14
N ASP A 116 -2.28 -0.16 -0.73
CA ASP A 116 -3.04 1.07 -0.53
C ASP A 116 -3.32 1.84 -1.85
N ALA A 117 -2.76 1.38 -3.00
CA ALA A 117 -2.98 2.01 -4.30
C ALA A 117 -4.42 1.82 -4.83
N LEU A 118 -5.04 0.70 -4.52
CA LEU A 118 -6.42 0.38 -4.90
C LEU A 118 -7.06 -0.54 -3.87
N VAL A 119 -7.79 0.06 -2.93
CA VAL A 119 -8.55 -0.68 -1.93
C VAL A 119 -9.87 -1.15 -2.52
N ILE A 120 -10.06 -2.46 -2.61
CA ILE A 120 -11.28 -3.11 -3.11
C ILE A 120 -11.81 -4.10 -2.07
N SER A 121 -13.13 -4.26 -2.00
CA SER A 121 -13.76 -5.15 -1.04
C SER A 121 -13.32 -6.62 -1.24
N ASN A 122 -13.44 -7.43 -0.19
CA ASN A 122 -13.09 -8.85 -0.24
C ASN A 122 -13.89 -9.61 -1.32
N TRP A 123 -15.18 -9.28 -1.53
CA TRP A 123 -16.00 -9.86 -2.59
C TRP A 123 -15.54 -9.44 -4.00
N GLN A 124 -15.23 -8.15 -4.21
CA GLN A 124 -14.70 -7.68 -5.49
C GLN A 124 -13.36 -8.36 -5.82
N THR A 125 -12.50 -8.54 -4.80
CA THR A 125 -11.24 -9.26 -4.94
C THR A 125 -11.46 -10.71 -5.34
N PHE A 126 -12.42 -11.40 -4.72
CA PHE A 126 -12.75 -12.78 -5.09
C PHE A 126 -13.23 -12.89 -6.53
N TYR A 127 -14.18 -12.06 -6.97
CA TYR A 127 -14.66 -12.09 -8.35
C TYR A 127 -13.55 -11.80 -9.37
N LYS A 128 -12.71 -10.81 -9.10
CA LYS A 128 -11.50 -10.54 -9.89
C LYS A 128 -10.62 -11.80 -9.99
N ASN A 129 -10.35 -12.47 -8.87
CA ASN A 129 -9.51 -13.65 -8.86
C ASN A 129 -10.12 -14.85 -9.60
N VAL A 130 -11.43 -15.03 -9.57
CA VAL A 130 -12.12 -16.05 -10.39
C VAL A 130 -11.88 -15.80 -11.89
N VAL A 131 -12.00 -14.55 -12.35
CA VAL A 131 -11.72 -14.17 -13.74
C VAL A 131 -10.26 -14.43 -14.10
N LEU A 132 -9.32 -14.03 -13.23
CA LEU A 132 -7.89 -14.25 -13.45
C LEU A 132 -7.52 -15.73 -13.41
N LEU A 133 -8.13 -16.54 -12.55
CA LEU A 133 -7.94 -18.00 -12.53
C LEU A 133 -8.44 -18.65 -13.84
N ALA A 134 -9.60 -18.26 -14.33
CA ALA A 134 -10.11 -18.75 -15.63
C ALA A 134 -9.16 -18.38 -16.77
N ALA A 135 -8.66 -17.14 -16.79
CA ALA A 135 -7.65 -16.70 -17.75
C ALA A 135 -6.35 -17.51 -17.62
N ALA A 136 -5.87 -17.78 -16.39
CA ALA A 136 -4.65 -18.55 -16.13
C ALA A 136 -4.79 -20.00 -16.62
N ILE A 137 -5.94 -20.66 -16.39
CA ILE A 137 -6.23 -22.00 -16.89
C ILE A 137 -6.19 -21.99 -18.43
N TYR A 138 -6.85 -21.00 -19.06
CA TYR A 138 -6.91 -20.92 -20.51
C TYR A 138 -5.53 -20.71 -21.14
N VAL A 139 -4.73 -19.80 -20.58
CA VAL A 139 -3.35 -19.52 -21.04
C VAL A 139 -2.43 -20.72 -20.82
N PHE A 140 -2.57 -21.45 -19.71
CA PHE A 140 -1.80 -22.63 -19.42
C PHE A 140 -2.06 -23.75 -20.44
N ILE A 141 -3.33 -24.02 -20.77
CA ILE A 141 -3.71 -25.01 -21.79
C ILE A 141 -3.18 -24.64 -23.18
N HIS A 142 -3.18 -23.33 -23.51
CA HIS A 142 -2.81 -22.83 -24.83
C HIS A 142 -1.41 -22.20 -24.91
N ASN A 143 -0.52 -22.48 -23.93
CA ASN A 143 0.78 -21.84 -23.80
C ASN A 143 1.68 -21.93 -25.05
N GLN A 144 1.55 -22.98 -25.86
CA GLN A 144 2.31 -23.16 -27.10
C GLN A 144 1.96 -22.13 -28.19
N ARG A 145 0.78 -21.51 -28.11
CA ARG A 145 0.25 -20.54 -29.10
C ARG A 145 0.67 -19.11 -28.81
N LEU A 146 1.21 -18.84 -27.62
CA LEU A 146 1.57 -17.50 -27.16
C LEU A 146 2.73 -16.93 -27.97
N LEU A 147 2.67 -15.63 -28.24
CA LEU A 147 3.76 -14.90 -28.88
C LEU A 147 4.98 -14.84 -27.96
N GLN A 148 6.14 -14.82 -28.57
CA GLN A 148 7.44 -14.67 -27.89
C GLN A 148 8.06 -13.34 -28.28
N GLY A 149 8.35 -12.50 -27.31
CA GLY A 149 9.05 -11.24 -27.52
C GLY A 149 10.57 -11.39 -27.72
N TYR A 150 11.12 -12.52 -27.22
CA TYR A 150 12.55 -12.82 -27.23
C TYR A 150 12.80 -14.25 -27.72
N THR A 151 14.05 -14.58 -28.04
CA THR A 151 14.46 -15.97 -28.30
C THR A 151 14.94 -16.64 -27.01
N TYR A 152 14.94 -17.96 -26.97
CA TYR A 152 15.32 -18.77 -25.81
C TYR A 152 16.71 -18.41 -25.23
N HIS A 153 17.62 -17.92 -26.07
CA HIS A 153 18.98 -17.60 -25.64
C HIS A 153 19.08 -16.47 -24.62
N VAL A 154 18.10 -15.57 -24.59
CA VAL A 154 18.10 -14.41 -23.69
C VAL A 154 17.02 -14.48 -22.60
N TYR A 155 16.26 -15.58 -22.53
CA TYR A 155 15.20 -15.75 -21.52
C TYR A 155 15.72 -15.65 -20.08
N TRP A 156 16.90 -16.24 -19.85
CA TRP A 156 17.53 -16.20 -18.53
C TRP A 156 17.82 -14.76 -18.09
N PHE A 157 18.27 -13.92 -19.03
CA PHE A 157 18.55 -12.52 -18.72
C PHE A 157 17.26 -11.76 -18.38
N VAL A 158 16.21 -11.92 -19.18
CA VAL A 158 14.92 -11.22 -18.93
C VAL A 158 14.36 -11.60 -17.58
N ALA A 159 14.35 -12.89 -17.24
CA ALA A 159 13.83 -13.37 -15.95
C ALA A 159 14.70 -12.90 -14.77
N LEU A 160 16.04 -13.02 -14.91
CA LEU A 160 16.99 -12.58 -13.88
C LEU A 160 16.90 -11.06 -13.69
N TRP A 161 16.83 -10.29 -14.79
CA TRP A 161 16.74 -8.83 -14.71
C TRP A 161 15.43 -8.39 -14.02
N ALA A 162 14.30 -9.00 -14.37
CA ALA A 162 13.04 -8.71 -13.69
C ALA A 162 13.10 -9.03 -12.18
N TYR A 163 13.74 -10.13 -11.81
CA TYR A 163 13.95 -10.52 -10.41
C TYR A 163 14.86 -9.54 -9.67
N VAL A 164 16.06 -9.27 -10.21
CA VAL A 164 17.05 -8.38 -9.58
C VAL A 164 16.54 -6.95 -9.47
N PHE A 165 15.85 -6.47 -10.51
CA PHE A 165 15.23 -5.15 -10.46
C PHE A 165 14.15 -5.08 -9.37
N ALA A 166 13.23 -6.05 -9.33
CA ALA A 166 12.13 -6.04 -8.36
C ALA A 166 12.63 -6.11 -6.91
N ILE A 167 13.64 -6.95 -6.64
CA ILE A 167 14.21 -7.06 -5.29
C ILE A 167 14.96 -5.79 -4.90
N GLY A 168 15.76 -5.20 -5.81
CA GLY A 168 16.45 -3.93 -5.57
C GLY A 168 15.48 -2.77 -5.36
N PHE A 169 14.39 -2.73 -6.13
CA PHE A 169 13.34 -1.73 -6.00
C PHE A 169 12.59 -1.87 -4.66
N ALA A 170 12.20 -3.08 -4.27
CA ALA A 170 11.56 -3.33 -2.98
C ALA A 170 12.51 -3.03 -1.80
N TYR A 171 13.79 -3.42 -1.90
CA TYR A 171 14.81 -3.14 -0.89
C TYR A 171 15.04 -1.64 -0.70
N ARG A 172 15.10 -0.89 -1.80
CA ARG A 172 15.21 0.57 -1.72
C ARG A 172 14.00 1.20 -1.02
N ASN A 173 12.77 0.77 -1.34
CA ASN A 173 11.55 1.29 -0.71
C ASN A 173 11.37 0.83 0.75
N TYR A 174 12.06 -0.22 1.16
CA TYR A 174 12.08 -0.69 2.54
C TYR A 174 13.05 0.12 3.41
N ASN A 175 14.26 0.43 2.90
CA ASN A 175 15.28 1.18 3.64
C ASN A 175 15.16 2.70 3.51
N HIS A 176 14.26 3.16 2.68
CA HIS A 176 13.93 4.57 2.48
C HIS A 176 12.41 4.70 2.37
N LEU A 177 11.89 5.91 2.37
CA LEU A 177 10.46 6.08 2.15
C LEU A 177 10.04 5.59 0.76
N PRO A 178 8.82 5.04 0.62
CA PRO A 178 8.26 4.63 -0.66
C PRO A 178 8.36 5.73 -1.71
N ILE A 179 8.72 5.35 -2.95
CA ILE A 179 8.79 6.30 -4.07
C ILE A 179 7.41 6.93 -4.34
N LEU A 180 6.35 6.14 -4.20
CA LEU A 180 4.96 6.58 -4.28
C LEU A 180 4.28 6.33 -2.93
N ASP A 181 3.76 7.38 -2.33
CA ASP A 181 2.96 7.25 -1.12
C ASP A 181 1.46 7.26 -1.48
N PHE A 182 0.85 6.08 -1.43
CA PHE A 182 -0.58 5.90 -1.72
C PHE A 182 -1.48 6.24 -0.53
N ARG A 183 -0.89 6.49 0.65
CA ARG A 183 -1.61 6.75 1.90
C ARG A 183 -2.06 8.21 1.99
N PRO A 184 -3.03 8.51 2.87
CA PRO A 184 -3.54 9.87 3.03
C PRO A 184 -2.46 10.90 3.41
N TYR A 185 -1.46 10.47 4.20
CA TYR A 185 -0.41 11.33 4.78
C TYR A 185 0.78 11.55 3.85
N LYS A 186 0.54 11.73 2.55
CA LYS A 186 1.59 12.02 1.56
C LYS A 186 2.11 13.45 1.66
N LEU A 187 3.25 13.74 1.05
CA LEU A 187 3.81 15.09 0.97
C LEU A 187 2.79 16.07 0.38
N GLY A 188 2.67 17.24 1.01
CA GLY A 188 1.69 18.27 0.63
C GLY A 188 0.27 18.03 1.14
N ALA A 189 -0.01 16.90 1.81
CA ALA A 189 -1.31 16.66 2.40
C ALA A 189 -1.56 17.57 3.61
N ASN A 190 -2.74 18.18 3.67
CA ASN A 190 -3.21 18.94 4.83
C ASN A 190 -4.13 18.05 5.67
N ILE A 191 -3.67 17.66 6.85
CA ILE A 191 -4.37 16.71 7.72
C ILE A 191 -5.76 17.22 8.13
N PRO A 192 -5.96 18.48 8.61
CA PRO A 192 -7.28 19.02 8.89
C PRO A 192 -8.25 18.95 7.71
N ALA A 193 -7.78 19.26 6.51
CA ALA A 193 -8.60 19.17 5.31
C ALA A 193 -8.99 17.73 4.96
N LEU A 194 -8.11 16.76 5.22
CA LEU A 194 -8.40 15.34 5.02
C LEU A 194 -9.37 14.76 6.06
N MET A 195 -9.50 15.39 7.22
CA MET A 195 -10.44 15.02 8.28
C MET A 195 -11.82 15.68 8.10
N SER A 196 -11.90 16.77 7.34
CA SER A 196 -13.13 17.52 7.17
C SER A 196 -14.07 16.89 6.14
N ILE A 197 -15.37 17.08 6.36
CA ILE A 197 -16.42 16.77 5.40
C ILE A 197 -16.63 18.03 4.55
N PRO A 198 -16.41 18.02 3.22
CA PRO A 198 -16.63 19.17 2.36
C PRO A 198 -18.09 19.61 2.37
N GLU A 199 -18.34 20.91 2.24
CA GLU A 199 -19.71 21.44 2.09
C GLU A 199 -20.41 20.81 0.87
N GLY A 200 -21.63 20.29 1.09
CA GLY A 200 -22.41 19.62 0.03
C GLY A 200 -21.98 18.19 -0.27
N ALA A 201 -21.10 17.59 0.53
CA ALA A 201 -20.79 16.17 0.42
C ALA A 201 -22.05 15.32 0.65
N PRO A 202 -22.17 14.15 -0.03
CA PRO A 202 -23.30 13.24 0.18
C PRO A 202 -23.36 12.80 1.64
N GLU A 203 -24.55 12.85 2.23
CA GLU A 203 -24.81 12.31 3.58
C GLU A 203 -25.18 10.83 3.52
N ASP A 204 -25.08 10.16 4.66
CA ASP A 204 -25.52 8.78 4.80
C ASP A 204 -27.06 8.70 4.63
N GLU A 205 -27.52 7.81 3.77
CA GLU A 205 -28.94 7.53 3.59
C GLU A 205 -29.31 6.27 4.38
N TYR A 206 -30.25 6.41 5.32
CA TYR A 206 -30.70 5.31 6.16
C TYR A 206 -32.14 4.90 5.84
N ALA A 207 -32.41 3.58 5.79
CA ALA A 207 -33.78 3.05 5.89
C ALA A 207 -34.09 2.79 7.36
N TYR A 208 -35.23 3.27 7.77
CA TYR A 208 -35.76 3.02 9.09
C TYR A 208 -36.92 2.02 8.94
N SER A 209 -36.91 0.95 9.75
CA SER A 209 -38.00 0.04 9.90
C SER A 209 -38.37 -0.09 11.37
N PHE A 210 -39.63 -0.22 11.65
CA PHE A 210 -40.20 -0.28 12.99
C PHE A 210 -40.86 -1.62 13.21
N ILE A 211 -40.58 -2.26 14.32
CA ILE A 211 -41.19 -3.52 14.72
C ILE A 211 -42.35 -3.20 15.70
N TYR A 212 -43.53 -3.56 15.29
CA TYR A 212 -44.72 -3.49 16.10
C TYR A 212 -45.24 -4.89 16.40
N GLU A 213 -45.88 -5.03 17.59
CA GLU A 213 -46.50 -6.28 18.03
C GLU A 213 -48.00 -6.09 18.19
N LYS A 214 -48.79 -7.06 17.70
CA LYS A 214 -50.22 -7.19 17.91
C LYS A 214 -50.55 -8.65 18.13
N ASP A 215 -51.30 -8.94 19.18
CA ASP A 215 -51.74 -10.30 19.55
C ASP A 215 -50.59 -11.31 19.67
N GLY A 216 -49.40 -10.86 20.13
CA GLY A 216 -48.20 -11.69 20.28
C GLY A 216 -47.45 -11.94 18.96
N VAL A 217 -47.82 -11.30 17.84
CA VAL A 217 -47.19 -11.40 16.56
C VAL A 217 -46.43 -10.12 16.21
N GLN A 218 -45.12 -10.22 16.02
CA GLN A 218 -44.28 -9.09 15.60
C GLN A 218 -44.28 -8.97 14.10
N LYS A 219 -44.37 -7.72 13.61
CA LYS A 219 -44.30 -7.40 12.19
C LYS A 219 -43.45 -6.15 12.00
N GLU A 220 -42.61 -6.18 10.93
CA GLU A 220 -41.75 -5.07 10.54
C GLU A 220 -42.47 -4.18 9.51
N PHE A 221 -42.43 -2.87 9.74
CA PHE A 221 -43.03 -1.84 8.91
C PHE A 221 -41.99 -0.81 8.49
N SER A 222 -42.10 -0.28 7.26
CA SER A 222 -41.35 0.89 6.84
C SER A 222 -41.89 2.17 7.51
N LEU A 223 -41.09 3.25 7.48
CA LEU A 223 -41.47 4.56 7.99
C LEU A 223 -42.84 5.03 7.46
N GLU A 224 -43.13 4.78 6.18
CA GLU A 224 -44.37 5.22 5.51
C GLU A 224 -45.61 4.42 5.92
N ASN A 225 -45.42 3.17 6.35
CA ASN A 225 -46.52 2.24 6.64
C ASN A 225 -46.60 1.84 8.11
N ALA A 226 -45.82 2.50 8.96
CA ALA A 226 -45.85 2.23 10.40
C ALA A 226 -47.22 2.59 11.00
N PRO A 227 -47.86 1.69 11.76
CA PRO A 227 -49.18 1.91 12.35
C PRO A 227 -49.09 2.78 13.63
N ALA A 228 -48.46 3.96 13.53
CA ALA A 228 -48.21 4.85 14.66
C ALA A 228 -49.50 5.36 15.35
N ASP A 229 -50.60 5.49 14.57
CA ASP A 229 -51.88 5.97 15.04
C ASP A 229 -52.86 4.84 15.43
N ASP A 230 -52.49 3.58 15.23
CA ASP A 230 -53.33 2.41 15.56
C ASP A 230 -52.95 1.86 16.94
N SER A 231 -53.74 2.18 17.93
CA SER A 231 -53.54 1.74 19.32
C SER A 231 -53.59 0.23 19.54
N THR A 232 -53.96 -0.56 18.55
CA THR A 232 -53.94 -2.02 18.62
C THR A 232 -52.54 -2.61 18.37
N TRP A 233 -51.58 -1.81 17.87
CA TRP A 233 -50.21 -2.17 17.69
C TRP A 233 -49.33 -1.52 18.76
N THR A 234 -48.46 -2.30 19.37
CA THR A 234 -47.49 -1.81 20.36
C THR A 234 -46.10 -1.75 19.72
N PHE A 235 -45.44 -0.60 19.81
CA PHE A 235 -44.07 -0.47 19.36
C PHE A 235 -43.14 -1.35 20.20
N VAL A 236 -42.27 -2.14 19.55
CA VAL A 236 -41.32 -3.05 20.19
C VAL A 236 -39.91 -2.58 20.01
N ASP A 237 -39.52 -2.28 18.75
CA ASP A 237 -38.12 -1.95 18.38
C ASP A 237 -38.06 -1.17 17.07
N SER A 238 -36.93 -0.54 16.82
CA SER A 238 -36.61 0.08 15.53
C SER A 238 -35.29 -0.44 14.97
N LYS A 239 -35.26 -0.70 13.66
CA LYS A 239 -34.05 -1.08 12.95
C LYS A 239 -33.64 0.02 11.99
N THR A 240 -32.38 0.38 12.03
CA THR A 240 -31.77 1.31 11.09
C THR A 240 -30.83 0.54 10.18
N LYS A 241 -31.01 0.65 8.87
CA LYS A 241 -30.14 0.04 7.86
C LYS A 241 -29.58 1.12 6.98
N LEU A 242 -28.25 1.20 6.90
CA LEU A 242 -27.57 2.07 5.94
C LEU A 242 -27.89 1.58 4.51
N ILE A 243 -28.53 2.45 3.70
CA ILE A 243 -28.84 2.17 2.27
C ILE A 243 -27.69 2.61 1.41
N LYS A 244 -27.18 3.83 1.66
CA LYS A 244 -26.10 4.41 0.89
C LYS A 244 -25.17 5.17 1.84
N GLN A 245 -23.91 4.82 1.76
CA GLN A 245 -22.87 5.51 2.52
C GLN A 245 -22.60 6.87 1.89
N GLY A 246 -22.58 7.89 2.70
CA GLY A 246 -22.18 9.25 2.34
C GLY A 246 -20.66 9.38 2.15
N TYR A 247 -20.20 10.61 2.15
CA TYR A 247 -18.77 10.89 2.07
C TYR A 247 -18.06 10.47 3.36
N VAL A 248 -17.03 9.66 3.23
CA VAL A 248 -16.14 9.31 4.34
C VAL A 248 -14.82 10.06 4.15
N PRO A 249 -14.40 10.89 5.11
CA PRO A 249 -13.10 11.55 5.03
C PRO A 249 -11.97 10.53 4.89
N PRO A 250 -10.92 10.84 4.11
CA PRO A 250 -9.75 9.97 3.97
C PRO A 250 -9.04 9.65 5.30
N VAL A 251 -9.17 10.56 6.27
CA VAL A 251 -8.68 10.45 7.64
C VAL A 251 -9.87 10.57 8.59
N THR A 252 -10.22 9.49 9.25
CA THR A 252 -11.35 9.44 10.19
C THR A 252 -10.89 9.53 11.65
N THR A 253 -9.66 9.10 11.94
CA THR A 253 -9.10 9.05 13.29
C THR A 253 -7.67 9.57 13.26
N PHE A 254 -7.47 10.79 13.75
CA PHE A 254 -6.13 11.36 13.96
C PHE A 254 -6.15 12.05 15.31
N HIS A 255 -5.66 11.36 16.33
CA HIS A 255 -5.62 11.86 17.70
C HIS A 255 -4.24 11.63 18.27
N ILE A 256 -3.69 12.67 18.89
CA ILE A 256 -2.42 12.66 19.60
C ILE A 256 -2.67 13.16 21.01
N TYR A 257 -2.21 12.42 22.01
CA TYR A 257 -2.44 12.69 23.43
C TYR A 257 -1.12 13.01 24.12
N ASN A 258 -1.17 13.87 25.11
CA ASN A 258 -0.04 14.09 26.00
C ASN A 258 0.00 13.04 27.13
N GLU A 259 1.01 13.13 28.01
CA GLU A 259 1.20 12.25 29.18
C GLU A 259 0.01 12.25 30.19
N ASN A 260 -0.85 13.26 30.12
CA ASN A 260 -2.05 13.41 30.98
C ASN A 260 -3.33 12.97 30.26
N ASP A 261 -3.23 12.21 29.18
CA ASP A 261 -4.33 11.78 28.30
C ASP A 261 -5.18 12.94 27.72
N ALA A 262 -4.63 14.17 27.67
CA ALA A 262 -5.28 15.28 27.01
C ALA A 262 -4.96 15.27 25.50
N ASP A 263 -6.02 15.44 24.68
CA ASP A 263 -5.89 15.54 23.23
C ASP A 263 -5.25 16.89 22.85
N VAL A 264 -4.05 16.83 22.24
CA VAL A 264 -3.26 17.99 21.80
C VAL A 264 -3.23 18.11 20.26
N THR A 265 -4.07 17.35 19.57
CA THR A 265 -4.11 17.27 18.10
C THR A 265 -4.28 18.64 17.46
N ASP A 266 -5.25 19.42 17.90
CA ASP A 266 -5.55 20.74 17.33
C ASP A 266 -4.40 21.74 17.55
N GLU A 267 -3.73 21.68 18.70
CA GLU A 267 -2.58 22.51 19.00
C GLU A 267 -1.43 22.23 18.03
N LEU A 268 -1.11 20.95 17.82
CA LEU A 268 -0.05 20.52 16.89
C LEU A 268 -0.38 20.85 15.44
N LEU A 269 -1.61 20.59 15.00
CA LEU A 269 -2.02 20.82 13.62
C LEU A 269 -2.19 22.30 13.26
N ASN A 270 -2.40 23.18 14.24
CA ASN A 270 -2.53 24.61 13.99
C ASN A 270 -1.23 25.41 14.20
N ASP A 271 -0.11 24.75 14.50
CA ASP A 271 1.17 25.43 14.72
C ASP A 271 1.57 26.26 13.47
N PRO A 272 1.71 27.61 13.60
CA PRO A 272 2.00 28.48 12.48
C PRO A 272 3.47 28.53 12.08
N LYS A 273 4.37 28.19 13.01
CA LYS A 273 5.82 28.24 12.77
C LYS A 273 6.31 26.99 12.05
N GLY A 274 5.79 25.86 12.44
CA GLY A 274 6.16 24.52 12.01
C GLY A 274 6.73 23.71 13.16
N LEU A 275 6.55 22.40 13.06
CA LEU A 275 7.01 21.45 14.06
C LEU A 275 7.50 20.16 13.44
N PHE A 276 8.37 19.48 14.16
CA PHE A 276 8.80 18.13 13.85
C PHE A 276 8.03 17.11 14.68
N LEU A 277 7.57 16.05 14.03
CA LEU A 277 7.09 14.85 14.70
C LEU A 277 8.05 13.71 14.40
N LEU A 278 8.73 13.20 15.43
CA LEU A 278 9.46 11.95 15.38
C LEU A 278 8.45 10.82 15.61
N ILE A 279 8.08 10.11 14.58
CA ILE A 279 7.08 9.05 14.63
C ILE A 279 7.79 7.73 14.92
N ALA A 280 7.57 7.18 16.10
CA ALA A 280 8.13 5.90 16.53
C ALA A 280 7.02 4.97 17.02
N PRO A 281 6.35 4.19 16.12
CA PRO A 281 5.23 3.33 16.51
C PRO A 281 5.57 2.43 17.70
N ARG A 282 6.78 1.86 17.73
CA ARG A 282 7.27 1.03 18.82
C ARG A 282 8.74 1.34 19.11
N LEU A 283 9.02 2.01 20.22
CA LEU A 283 10.37 2.35 20.66
C LEU A 283 11.22 1.11 20.96
N GLU A 284 10.58 0.02 21.39
CA GLU A 284 11.24 -1.25 21.68
C GLU A 284 11.92 -1.88 20.44
N ASN A 285 11.49 -1.47 19.26
CA ASN A 285 12.00 -1.93 17.97
C ASN A 285 12.44 -0.77 17.07
N ALA A 286 12.58 0.41 17.63
CA ALA A 286 13.03 1.57 16.87
C ALA A 286 14.53 1.47 16.60
N ASP A 287 14.94 1.92 15.42
CA ASP A 287 16.34 1.97 15.03
C ASP A 287 17.02 3.19 15.66
N ASP A 288 18.15 3.00 16.30
CA ASP A 288 18.92 4.04 17.00
C ASP A 288 20.26 4.41 16.30
N GLU A 289 20.53 3.81 15.11
CA GLU A 289 21.77 4.07 14.37
C GLU A 289 21.96 5.54 13.99
N ARG A 290 20.86 6.31 13.91
CA ARG A 290 20.84 7.73 13.53
C ARG A 290 20.36 8.65 14.66
N ILE A 291 20.59 8.24 15.89
CA ILE A 291 20.09 9.00 17.04
C ILE A 291 20.78 10.36 17.19
N ASP A 292 22.07 10.46 16.85
CA ASP A 292 22.80 11.71 16.91
C ASP A 292 22.22 12.74 15.94
N GLU A 293 21.87 12.31 14.71
CA GLU A 293 21.21 13.18 13.75
C GLU A 293 19.80 13.59 14.20
N ILE A 294 19.05 12.69 14.86
CA ILE A 294 17.73 13.02 15.43
C ILE A 294 17.87 14.07 16.54
N ASN A 295 18.84 13.89 17.44
CA ASN A 295 19.10 14.85 18.53
C ASN A 295 19.56 16.20 17.96
N ASN A 296 20.38 16.22 16.90
CA ASN A 296 20.74 17.47 16.21
C ASN A 296 19.52 18.18 15.60
N VAL A 297 18.53 17.44 15.08
CA VAL A 297 17.27 18.06 14.61
C VAL A 297 16.47 18.63 15.78
N TYR A 298 16.48 17.99 16.94
CA TYR A 298 15.83 18.51 18.14
C TYR A 298 16.49 19.80 18.61
N ASP A 299 17.81 19.84 18.71
CA ASP A 299 18.55 21.04 19.08
C ASP A 299 18.31 22.20 18.10
N TYR A 300 18.35 21.88 16.78
CA TYR A 300 18.01 22.86 15.75
C TYR A 300 16.57 23.40 15.91
N ALA A 301 15.60 22.54 16.23
CA ALA A 301 14.21 22.96 16.45
C ALA A 301 14.09 23.92 17.62
N LEU A 302 14.75 23.61 18.75
CA LEU A 302 14.78 24.48 19.93
C LEU A 302 15.40 25.85 19.63
N GLU A 303 16.55 25.88 18.96
CA GLU A 303 17.26 27.11 18.60
C GLU A 303 16.45 28.02 17.67
N ASN A 304 15.62 27.42 16.80
CA ASN A 304 14.80 28.16 15.82
C ASN A 304 13.33 28.35 16.27
N GLY A 305 12.99 27.95 17.51
CA GLY A 305 11.66 28.09 18.08
C GLY A 305 10.58 27.29 17.34
N LEU A 306 10.95 26.13 16.79
CA LEU A 306 10.07 25.14 16.21
C LEU A 306 9.67 24.11 17.26
N GLY A 307 8.48 23.52 17.15
CA GLY A 307 8.08 22.39 17.98
C GLY A 307 8.87 21.13 17.59
N PHE A 308 9.14 20.26 18.57
CA PHE A 308 9.63 18.90 18.32
C PHE A 308 9.02 17.95 19.36
N TYR A 309 8.41 16.86 18.87
CA TYR A 309 7.74 15.86 19.71
C TYR A 309 7.98 14.47 19.16
N CYS A 310 8.25 13.50 20.04
CA CYS A 310 8.24 12.09 19.68
C CYS A 310 6.84 11.52 19.91
N VAL A 311 6.24 10.96 18.88
CA VAL A 311 4.89 10.35 18.95
C VAL A 311 5.00 8.83 18.87
N THR A 312 4.52 8.14 19.91
CA THR A 312 4.69 6.68 20.04
C THR A 312 3.44 5.99 20.58
N GLY A 313 3.32 4.69 20.32
CA GLY A 313 2.36 3.79 20.96
C GLY A 313 2.98 2.90 22.04
N SER A 314 4.22 3.21 22.48
CA SER A 314 4.94 2.43 23.48
C SER A 314 4.58 2.78 24.92
N SER A 315 4.87 1.89 25.85
CA SER A 315 4.65 2.10 27.28
C SER A 315 5.61 3.14 27.87
N ALA A 316 5.28 3.67 29.06
CA ALA A 316 6.15 4.58 29.80
C ALA A 316 7.54 3.97 30.11
N ASP A 317 7.60 2.66 30.41
CA ASP A 317 8.87 1.96 30.64
C ASP A 317 9.75 1.90 29.38
N ALA A 318 9.13 1.72 28.22
CA ALA A 318 9.86 1.73 26.94
C ALA A 318 10.36 3.14 26.60
N ILE A 319 9.57 4.18 26.88
CA ILE A 319 9.97 5.58 26.74
C ILE A 319 11.18 5.90 27.64
N ALA A 320 11.14 5.51 28.92
CA ALA A 320 12.25 5.71 29.84
C ALA A 320 13.52 4.98 29.35
N THR A 321 13.37 3.72 28.92
CA THR A 321 14.49 2.93 28.37
C THR A 321 15.10 3.58 27.13
N TRP A 322 14.25 4.09 26.23
CA TRP A 322 14.71 4.81 25.04
C TRP A 322 15.47 6.07 25.40
N SER A 323 14.92 6.89 26.30
CA SER A 323 15.59 8.15 26.75
C SER A 323 16.93 7.88 27.41
N ASP A 324 17.01 6.85 28.27
CA ASP A 324 18.26 6.49 28.95
C ASP A 324 19.34 6.00 27.95
N ASN A 325 18.94 5.26 26.92
CA ASN A 325 19.87 4.71 25.93
C ASN A 325 20.32 5.72 24.89
N THR A 326 19.46 6.67 24.52
CA THR A 326 19.66 7.56 23.37
C THR A 326 19.96 9.01 23.76
N GLY A 327 19.84 9.35 25.05
CA GLY A 327 19.96 10.73 25.50
C GLY A 327 18.84 11.65 25.03
N ALA A 328 17.67 11.09 24.65
CA ALA A 328 16.54 11.85 24.17
C ALA A 328 15.95 12.76 25.24
N GLU A 329 15.99 14.07 25.00
CA GLU A 329 15.42 15.11 25.87
C GLU A 329 14.11 15.70 25.35
N TYR A 330 13.66 15.27 24.17
CA TYR A 330 12.42 15.74 23.55
C TYR A 330 11.16 15.16 24.22
N PRO A 331 10.04 15.92 24.26
CA PRO A 331 8.79 15.46 24.87
C PRO A 331 8.15 14.33 24.05
N PHE A 332 7.50 13.40 24.78
CA PHE A 332 6.80 12.26 24.20
C PHE A 332 5.29 12.50 24.21
N LEU A 333 4.65 12.11 23.13
CA LEU A 333 3.21 12.12 22.93
C LEU A 333 2.73 10.71 22.55
N MET A 334 1.48 10.41 22.80
CA MET A 334 0.90 9.10 22.57
C MET A 334 -0.06 9.12 21.40
N ALA A 335 0.00 8.10 20.54
CA ALA A 335 -0.98 7.88 19.48
C ALA A 335 -1.14 6.39 19.17
N ASP A 336 -2.21 6.08 18.46
CA ASP A 336 -2.48 4.71 18.01
C ASP A 336 -1.42 4.17 17.04
N ASP A 337 -1.01 2.92 17.25
CA ASP A 337 0.03 2.23 16.48
C ASP A 337 -0.30 2.14 14.97
N VAL A 338 -1.58 1.94 14.63
CA VAL A 338 -2.04 1.87 13.22
C VAL A 338 -1.93 3.23 12.56
N LEU A 339 -2.31 4.30 13.29
CA LEU A 339 -2.15 5.68 12.83
C LEU A 339 -0.67 5.98 12.52
N LEU A 340 0.22 5.71 13.48
CA LEU A 340 1.65 5.99 13.33
C LEU A 340 2.27 5.25 12.14
N LYS A 341 1.97 3.96 11.97
CA LYS A 341 2.39 3.17 10.82
C LYS A 341 1.79 3.67 9.49
N THR A 342 0.62 4.32 9.54
CA THR A 342 -0.01 4.90 8.35
C THR A 342 0.63 6.23 7.97
N ILE A 343 1.07 7.03 8.93
CA ILE A 343 1.76 8.30 8.66
C ILE A 343 3.09 8.05 7.94
N ILE A 344 3.91 7.12 8.43
CA ILE A 344 5.24 6.89 7.87
C ILE A 344 5.63 5.40 7.97
N ARG A 345 6.38 4.90 6.97
CA ARG A 345 6.95 3.54 6.95
C ARG A 345 8.40 3.56 7.42
N SER A 346 8.62 4.01 8.63
CA SER A 346 9.93 4.07 9.29
C SER A 346 9.71 4.00 10.79
N ASN A 347 10.62 3.40 11.53
CA ASN A 347 10.58 3.34 12.98
C ASN A 347 12.01 3.52 13.56
N PRO A 348 12.37 4.77 13.94
CA PRO A 348 11.58 5.99 13.86
C PRO A 348 11.54 6.59 12.45
N GLY A 349 10.71 7.59 12.23
CA GLY A 349 10.68 8.40 11.04
C GLY A 349 10.35 9.85 11.40
N LEU A 350 10.90 10.81 10.67
CA LEU A 350 10.74 12.22 10.95
C LEU A 350 9.78 12.88 9.97
N VAL A 351 8.88 13.72 10.49
CA VAL A 351 7.89 14.47 9.71
C VAL A 351 7.97 15.94 10.05
N LEU A 352 8.09 16.81 9.05
CA LEU A 352 7.99 18.27 9.21
C LEU A 352 6.59 18.72 8.83
N LEU A 353 5.90 19.36 9.76
CA LEU A 353 4.54 19.90 9.62
C LEU A 353 4.52 21.40 9.74
N LYS A 354 3.60 22.09 9.04
CA LYS A 354 3.26 23.49 9.25
C LYS A 354 1.80 23.71 8.97
N LYS A 355 1.06 24.23 9.93
CA LYS A 355 -0.41 24.40 9.85
C LYS A 355 -1.12 23.14 9.36
N GLY A 356 -0.76 22.00 9.91
CA GLY A 356 -1.31 20.68 9.56
C GLY A 356 -0.95 20.14 8.19
N THR A 357 -0.12 20.86 7.41
CA THR A 357 0.37 20.39 6.11
C THR A 357 1.71 19.66 6.28
N ILE A 358 1.80 18.47 5.72
CA ILE A 358 3.04 17.69 5.69
C ILE A 358 3.97 18.28 4.64
N LEU A 359 5.03 18.94 5.08
CA LEU A 359 6.01 19.56 4.21
C LEU A 359 7.08 18.58 3.74
N MET A 360 7.57 17.73 4.66
CA MET A 360 8.59 16.72 4.36
C MET A 360 8.48 15.53 5.30
N LYS A 361 8.95 14.38 4.83
CA LYS A 361 9.11 13.15 5.62
C LYS A 361 10.47 12.54 5.33
N TRP A 362 11.13 12.01 6.37
CA TRP A 362 12.41 11.31 6.27
C TRP A 362 12.32 9.95 6.92
N HIS A 363 12.82 8.96 6.24
CA HIS A 363 13.14 7.66 6.85
C HIS A 363 14.32 7.85 7.81
N TYR A 364 14.45 7.01 8.84
CA TYR A 364 15.60 7.14 9.77
C TYR A 364 16.95 7.12 9.04
N ASN A 365 17.08 6.38 7.94
CA ASN A 365 18.27 6.37 7.10
C ASN A 365 18.54 7.68 6.32
N ASP A 366 17.54 8.53 6.19
CA ASP A 366 17.57 9.74 5.34
C ASP A 366 17.52 11.03 6.17
N ILE A 367 17.65 10.96 7.50
CA ILE A 367 17.62 12.15 8.37
C ILE A 367 18.77 13.08 7.97
N PRO A 368 18.49 14.40 7.77
CA PRO A 368 19.50 15.34 7.33
C PRO A 368 20.64 15.47 8.32
N GLN A 369 21.85 15.67 7.81
CA GLN A 369 23.01 16.03 8.62
C GLN A 369 22.87 17.48 9.12
N GLU A 370 23.49 17.79 10.25
CA GLU A 370 23.43 19.11 10.90
C GLU A 370 23.76 20.26 9.94
N GLU A 371 24.78 20.09 9.09
CA GLU A 371 25.23 21.10 8.12
C GLU A 371 24.16 21.48 7.10
N ASP A 372 23.29 20.54 6.71
CA ASP A 372 22.25 20.70 5.69
C ASP A 372 20.90 21.12 6.28
N LEU A 373 20.66 20.90 7.58
CA LEU A 373 19.37 21.09 8.26
C LEU A 373 18.78 22.48 7.98
N LYS A 374 19.57 23.54 8.22
CA LYS A 374 19.12 24.92 8.05
C LYS A 374 18.63 25.22 6.64
N THR A 375 19.38 24.75 5.64
CA THR A 375 19.04 25.00 4.24
C THR A 375 17.79 24.22 3.82
N ILE A 376 17.72 22.95 4.24
CA ILE A 376 16.60 22.05 3.88
C ILE A 376 15.32 22.50 4.57
N VAL A 377 15.36 22.72 5.88
CA VAL A 377 14.16 23.05 6.69
C VAL A 377 13.62 24.42 6.29
N ASN A 378 14.48 25.46 6.21
CA ASN A 378 14.03 26.79 5.78
C ASN A 378 13.45 26.76 4.38
N GLY A 379 14.06 26.03 3.44
CA GLY A 379 13.51 25.90 2.09
C GLY A 379 12.07 25.36 2.09
N TYR A 380 11.76 24.34 2.89
CA TYR A 380 10.39 23.81 2.98
C TYR A 380 9.44 24.74 3.74
N LEU A 381 9.90 25.35 4.84
CA LEU A 381 9.10 26.33 5.61
C LEU A 381 8.73 27.57 4.81
N GLU A 382 9.59 27.99 3.88
CA GLU A 382 9.38 29.12 2.96
C GLU A 382 8.55 28.75 1.72
N GLY A 383 8.18 27.49 1.56
CA GLY A 383 7.29 27.02 0.51
C GLY A 383 7.96 26.40 -0.71
N ASN A 384 9.21 25.91 -0.57
CA ASN A 384 9.81 25.08 -1.61
C ASN A 384 9.06 23.77 -1.75
N THR A 385 8.31 23.61 -2.83
CA THR A 385 7.44 22.44 -3.13
C THR A 385 7.97 21.62 -4.30
N ASP A 386 9.28 21.53 -4.47
CA ASP A 386 9.92 20.78 -5.57
C ASP A 386 9.82 19.24 -5.42
N TRP A 387 9.25 18.79 -4.30
CA TRP A 387 9.10 17.36 -3.99
C TRP A 387 8.34 16.58 -5.08
N LYS A 388 7.34 17.19 -5.74
CA LYS A 388 6.59 16.55 -6.82
C LYS A 388 7.48 16.32 -8.06
N ALA A 389 8.26 17.32 -8.44
CA ALA A 389 9.19 17.20 -9.56
C ALA A 389 10.28 16.15 -9.28
N LYS A 390 10.74 16.05 -8.02
CA LYS A 390 11.69 15.02 -7.59
C LYS A 390 11.07 13.61 -7.61
N GLU A 391 9.80 13.47 -7.20
CA GLU A 391 9.05 12.22 -7.27
C GLU A 391 8.90 11.75 -8.72
N ASP A 392 8.43 12.62 -9.62
CA ASP A 392 8.29 12.34 -11.05
C ASP A 392 9.64 11.92 -11.68
N ALA A 393 10.72 12.63 -11.37
CA ALA A 393 12.05 12.30 -11.86
C ALA A 393 12.52 10.92 -11.37
N ARG A 394 12.26 10.56 -10.10
CA ARG A 394 12.57 9.24 -9.55
C ARG A 394 11.77 8.14 -10.23
N LEU A 395 10.49 8.35 -10.49
CA LEU A 395 9.65 7.40 -11.23
C LEU A 395 10.16 7.16 -12.64
N ILE A 396 10.46 8.23 -13.38
CA ILE A 396 11.02 8.14 -14.74
C ILE A 396 12.36 7.39 -14.71
N THR A 397 13.24 7.72 -13.77
CA THR A 397 14.54 7.05 -13.64
C THR A 397 14.39 5.54 -13.38
N ASN A 398 13.49 5.14 -12.50
CA ASN A 398 13.22 3.73 -12.22
C ASN A 398 12.60 3.01 -13.45
N LEU A 399 11.67 3.65 -14.15
CA LEU A 399 11.09 3.10 -15.37
C LEU A 399 12.14 2.90 -16.46
N LEU A 400 13.00 3.89 -16.67
CA LEU A 400 14.07 3.80 -17.67
C LEU A 400 15.12 2.76 -17.26
N SER A 401 15.52 2.70 -15.99
CA SER A 401 16.48 1.71 -15.50
C SER A 401 15.98 0.27 -15.72
N PHE A 402 14.67 0.04 -15.60
CA PHE A 402 14.06 -1.27 -15.89
C PHE A 402 13.98 -1.55 -17.38
N THR A 403 13.48 -0.59 -18.18
CA THR A 403 13.10 -0.83 -19.59
C THR A 403 14.28 -0.79 -20.55
N VAL A 404 15.28 0.08 -20.33
CA VAL A 404 16.42 0.25 -21.25
C VAL A 404 17.23 -1.04 -21.40
N PRO A 405 17.64 -1.78 -20.35
CA PRO A 405 18.35 -3.04 -20.50
C PRO A 405 17.55 -4.09 -21.30
N LEU A 406 16.24 -4.16 -21.09
CA LEU A 406 15.36 -5.07 -21.83
C LEU A 406 15.32 -4.70 -23.32
N LEU A 407 15.23 -3.42 -23.67
CA LEU A 407 15.25 -2.95 -25.05
C LEU A 407 16.59 -3.21 -25.73
N LEU A 408 17.70 -3.02 -25.03
CA LEU A 408 19.05 -3.33 -25.54
C LEU A 408 19.20 -4.82 -25.85
N VAL A 409 18.74 -5.68 -24.94
CA VAL A 409 18.77 -7.14 -25.14
C VAL A 409 17.83 -7.56 -26.25
N TRP A 410 16.67 -6.93 -26.38
CA TRP A 410 15.76 -7.18 -27.50
C TRP A 410 16.41 -6.82 -28.85
N GLY A 411 17.06 -5.66 -28.93
CA GLY A 411 17.81 -5.23 -30.13
C GLY A 411 18.94 -6.20 -30.50
N TYR A 412 19.73 -6.62 -29.50
CA TYR A 412 20.77 -7.62 -29.67
C TYR A 412 20.21 -8.96 -30.21
N ASP A 413 19.16 -9.45 -29.59
CA ASP A 413 18.51 -10.72 -29.96
C ASP A 413 17.93 -10.67 -31.38
N ALA A 414 17.32 -9.55 -31.77
CA ALA A 414 16.80 -9.31 -33.11
C ALA A 414 17.89 -9.29 -34.16
N LEU A 415 19.02 -8.61 -33.90
CA LEU A 415 20.18 -8.56 -34.79
C LEU A 415 20.82 -9.94 -34.96
N ARG A 416 20.99 -10.67 -33.86
CA ARG A 416 21.53 -12.04 -33.87
C ARG A 416 20.67 -12.98 -34.73
N ASN A 417 19.35 -12.88 -34.57
CA ASN A 417 18.40 -13.70 -35.32
C ASN A 417 18.42 -13.37 -36.83
N ARG A 418 18.55 -12.09 -37.20
CA ARG A 418 18.69 -11.67 -38.60
C ARG A 418 19.98 -12.23 -39.25
N ARG A 419 21.11 -12.20 -38.55
CA ARG A 419 22.40 -12.75 -39.04
C ARG A 419 22.30 -14.26 -39.24
N ARG A 420 21.68 -15.00 -38.34
CA ARG A 420 21.47 -16.47 -38.45
C ARG A 420 20.60 -16.87 -39.64
N ARG A 421 19.54 -16.07 -39.94
CA ARG A 421 18.67 -16.32 -41.11
C ARG A 421 19.45 -16.11 -42.43
N LYS A 422 20.21 -15.01 -42.54
CA LYS A 422 21.02 -14.73 -43.72
C LYS A 422 22.14 -15.78 -43.94
N GLY A 423 22.75 -16.29 -42.87
CA GLY A 423 23.75 -17.36 -42.99
C GLY A 423 23.19 -18.70 -43.51
N LYS A 424 21.91 -19.00 -43.19
CA LYS A 424 21.21 -20.21 -43.69
C LYS A 424 20.67 -20.07 -45.11
N GLU A 425 20.50 -18.86 -45.62
CA GLU A 425 20.08 -18.58 -47.00
C GLU A 425 21.29 -18.55 -47.96
N SER A 426 22.51 -18.50 -47.44
CA SER A 426 23.77 -18.50 -48.22
C SER A 426 24.48 -19.87 -48.28
N GLU A 427 23.97 -20.87 -47.54
CA GLU A 427 24.33 -22.29 -47.63
C GLU A 427 23.33 -23.07 -48.52
#